data_091eda5bd429e4466bcd9461ab8eb14e
#
_entry.id   091eda5bd429e4466bcd9461ab8eb14e
#
_cell.length_a   1.000
_cell.length_b   1.000
_cell.length_c   1.000
_cell.angle_alpha   90.00
_cell.angle_beta   90.00
_cell.angle_gamma   90.00
#
_symmetry.space_group_name_H-M   'P 1'
#
loop_
_entity.id
_entity.type
_entity.pdbx_description
1 polymer ?
#
loop_
_entity_poly.entity_id
_entity_poly.type
_entity_poly.pdbx_seq_one_letter_code
_entity_poly.pdbx_strand_id
1 'polypeptide(L)'
;MFIDKNSIEVNDISFGQYLVQADYGYNKLWASDSGRNLAGEQTGTLVGIFPKIEMQFRKLSQAELETIAPILDSATQTVKYYDTTKGAYVTMSTYTGDWKVTNRGIGQNEGFSVSFIARKRRE
;
A
#
# COMPACT_ATOMS: atom_id res chain seq x y z
N MET A 1 -15.45 10.32 6.28
CA MET A 1 -15.39 8.92 6.74
C MET A 1 -13.98 8.63 7.25
N PHE A 2 -13.90 7.99 8.40
CA PHE A 2 -12.60 7.64 8.97
C PHE A 2 -12.32 6.16 8.76
N ILE A 3 -11.07 5.84 8.46
CA ILE A 3 -10.64 4.45 8.34
C ILE A 3 -10.52 3.88 9.76
N ASP A 4 -11.03 2.66 9.96
CA ASP A 4 -10.88 1.98 11.23
C ASP A 4 -9.39 1.82 11.53
N LYS A 5 -8.95 2.32 12.69
CA LYS A 5 -7.53 2.30 13.05
C LYS A 5 -6.94 0.91 13.13
N ASN A 6 -7.78 -0.12 13.29
CA ASN A 6 -7.33 -1.50 13.39
C ASN A 6 -7.42 -2.25 12.06
N SER A 7 -7.88 -1.61 10.99
CA SER A 7 -8.06 -2.27 9.70
C SER A 7 -6.76 -2.42 8.91
N ILE A 8 -5.75 -1.62 9.21
CA ILE A 8 -4.45 -1.68 8.55
C ILE A 8 -3.36 -1.54 9.60
N GLU A 9 -2.44 -2.49 9.60
CA GLU A 9 -1.25 -2.45 10.46
C GLU A 9 -0.01 -2.64 9.60
N VAL A 10 1.02 -1.87 9.87
CA VAL A 10 2.32 -1.99 9.21
C VAL A 10 3.36 -2.21 10.28
N ASN A 11 4.09 -3.33 10.19
CA ASN A 11 5.07 -3.75 11.21
C ASN A 11 4.49 -3.72 12.63
N ASP A 12 3.23 -4.21 12.76
CA ASP A 12 2.49 -4.28 14.03
C ASP A 12 2.08 -2.92 14.59
N ILE A 13 2.20 -1.85 13.81
CA ILE A 13 1.75 -0.52 14.20
C ILE A 13 0.47 -0.20 13.44
N SER A 14 -0.56 0.26 14.17
CA SER A 14 -1.84 0.59 13.58
C SER A 14 -1.73 1.87 12.75
N PHE A 15 -1.80 1.73 11.42
CA PHE A 15 -1.70 2.86 10.49
C PHE A 15 -3.06 3.50 10.19
N GLY A 16 -4.15 2.78 10.44
CA GLY A 16 -5.48 3.32 10.16
C GLY A 16 -5.74 4.68 10.81
N GLN A 17 -5.18 4.90 11.99
CA GLN A 17 -5.35 6.16 12.71
C GLN A 17 -4.69 7.35 12.01
N TYR A 18 -3.74 7.11 11.11
CA TYR A 18 -3.00 8.15 10.40
C TYR A 18 -3.55 8.41 9.00
N LEU A 19 -4.50 7.62 8.54
CA LEU A 19 -4.96 7.63 7.16
C LEU A 19 -6.29 8.35 7.01
N VAL A 20 -6.46 9.05 5.89
CA VAL A 20 -7.78 9.54 5.45
C VAL A 20 -8.40 8.57 4.45
N GLN A 21 -7.57 7.85 3.71
CA GLN A 21 -8.05 6.94 2.67
C GLN A 21 -7.01 5.88 2.37
N ALA A 22 -7.48 4.69 2.03
CA ALA A 22 -6.64 3.62 1.52
C ALA A 22 -7.32 3.00 0.31
N ASP A 23 -6.62 2.97 -0.82
CA ASP A 23 -7.11 2.38 -2.05
C ASP A 23 -6.42 1.05 -2.27
N TYR A 24 -7.21 -0.02 -2.42
CA TYR A 24 -6.70 -1.37 -2.61
C TYR A 24 -6.75 -1.71 -4.09
N GLY A 25 -5.59 -1.92 -4.69
CA GLY A 25 -5.47 -2.33 -6.07
C GLY A 25 -5.02 -3.78 -6.18
N TYR A 26 -5.42 -4.45 -7.24
CA TYR A 26 -5.06 -5.85 -7.48
C TYR A 26 -4.45 -5.92 -8.87
N ASN A 27 -3.14 -5.67 -8.94
CA ASN A 27 -2.44 -5.58 -10.20
C ASN A 27 -2.09 -6.97 -10.74
N LYS A 28 -2.42 -7.21 -11.99
CA LYS A 28 -2.11 -8.48 -12.66
C LYS A 28 -0.76 -8.37 -13.34
N LEU A 29 0.11 -9.34 -13.10
CA LEU A 29 1.37 -9.47 -13.80
C LEU A 29 1.27 -10.58 -14.82
N TRP A 30 1.52 -10.26 -16.09
CA TRP A 30 1.47 -11.19 -17.20
C TRP A 30 2.87 -11.59 -17.62
N ALA A 31 3.02 -12.81 -18.11
CA ALA A 31 4.30 -13.27 -18.68
C ALA A 31 4.65 -12.44 -19.93
N SER A 32 5.93 -12.42 -20.26
CA SER A 32 6.43 -11.60 -21.39
C SER A 32 5.86 -11.99 -22.76
N ASP A 33 5.31 -13.20 -22.89
CA ASP A 33 4.66 -13.67 -24.13
C ASP A 33 3.21 -13.25 -24.23
N SER A 34 2.69 -12.50 -23.26
CA SER A 34 1.30 -12.05 -23.24
C SER A 34 1.06 -10.93 -24.26
N GLY A 35 -0.14 -10.94 -24.82
CA GLY A 35 -0.53 -9.92 -25.78
C GLY A 35 -1.94 -10.19 -26.29
N ARG A 36 -2.25 -9.62 -27.43
CA ARG A 36 -3.54 -9.85 -28.11
C ARG A 36 -3.29 -10.57 -29.42
N ASN A 37 -4.13 -11.57 -29.75
CA ASN A 37 -4.06 -12.26 -31.02
C ASN A 37 -4.76 -11.43 -32.13
N LEU A 38 -4.79 -11.98 -33.35
CA LEU A 38 -5.38 -11.28 -34.50
C LEU A 38 -6.89 -11.06 -34.36
N ALA A 39 -7.57 -11.82 -33.52
CA ALA A 39 -8.99 -11.62 -33.23
C ALA A 39 -9.23 -10.56 -32.16
N GLY A 40 -8.17 -9.96 -31.60
CA GLY A 40 -8.26 -8.96 -30.55
C GLY A 40 -8.37 -9.55 -29.15
N GLU A 41 -8.29 -10.86 -29.00
CA GLU A 41 -8.36 -11.50 -27.71
C GLU A 41 -6.99 -11.46 -27.02
N GLN A 42 -7.01 -11.22 -25.72
CA GLN A 42 -5.79 -11.25 -24.93
C GLN A 42 -5.34 -12.69 -24.74
N THR A 43 -4.09 -12.95 -25.06
CA THR A 43 -3.46 -14.25 -24.85
C THR A 43 -2.28 -14.09 -23.89
N GLY A 44 -1.87 -15.15 -23.27
CA GLY A 44 -0.69 -15.17 -22.41
C GLY A 44 -0.95 -15.86 -21.08
N THR A 45 0.06 -15.86 -20.23
CA THR A 45 0.04 -16.52 -18.94
C THR A 45 0.02 -15.48 -17.83
N LEU A 46 -0.96 -15.56 -16.95
CA LEU A 46 -1.01 -14.73 -15.76
C LEU A 46 -0.01 -15.29 -14.74
N VAL A 47 1.02 -14.49 -14.40
CA VAL A 47 2.01 -14.88 -13.39
C VAL A 47 1.39 -14.82 -12.00
N GLY A 48 0.61 -13.78 -11.73
CA GLY A 48 -0.06 -13.64 -10.45
C GLY A 48 -0.69 -12.28 -10.28
N ILE A 49 -1.38 -12.14 -9.16
CA ILE A 49 -1.98 -10.86 -8.75
C ILE A 49 -1.16 -10.31 -7.60
N PHE A 50 -0.69 -9.08 -7.76
CA PHE A 50 0.14 -8.39 -6.76
C PHE A 50 -0.68 -7.26 -6.16
N PRO A 51 -1.17 -7.42 -4.93
CA PRO A 51 -1.90 -6.35 -4.26
C PRO A 51 -1.05 -5.11 -4.08
N LYS A 52 -1.69 -3.96 -4.18
CA LYS A 52 -1.07 -2.66 -3.95
C LYS A 52 -2.02 -1.82 -3.11
N ILE A 53 -1.51 -1.22 -2.07
CA ILE A 53 -2.30 -0.35 -1.21
C ILE A 53 -1.74 1.06 -1.30
N GLU A 54 -2.55 2.00 -1.80
CA GLU A 54 -2.20 3.41 -1.79
C GLU A 54 -2.80 4.04 -0.55
N MET A 55 -1.94 4.48 0.37
CA MET A 55 -2.36 5.07 1.62
C MET A 55 -2.20 6.58 1.55
N GLN A 56 -3.28 7.30 1.85
CA GLN A 56 -3.25 8.76 1.95
C GLN A 56 -3.27 9.14 3.41
N PHE A 57 -2.19 9.75 3.85
CA PHE A 57 -2.01 10.16 5.24
C PHE A 57 -2.60 11.54 5.45
N ARG A 58 -3.20 11.72 6.63
CA ARG A 58 -3.62 13.03 7.09
C ARG A 58 -2.40 13.85 7.51
N LYS A 59 -2.63 15.10 7.91
CA LYS A 59 -1.56 15.88 8.55
C LYS A 59 -1.09 15.15 9.79
N LEU A 60 0.21 14.99 9.93
CA LEU A 60 0.82 14.29 11.06
C LEU A 60 1.60 15.28 11.91
N SER A 61 1.54 15.07 13.24
CA SER A 61 2.40 15.80 14.14
C SER A 61 3.85 15.33 13.99
N GLN A 62 4.79 16.08 14.52
CA GLN A 62 6.19 15.71 14.45
C GLN A 62 6.44 14.34 15.07
N ALA A 63 5.81 14.06 16.21
CA ALA A 63 5.97 12.77 16.89
C ALA A 63 5.40 11.62 16.07
N GLU A 64 4.26 11.81 15.43
CA GLU A 64 3.65 10.79 14.58
C GLU A 64 4.53 10.50 13.36
N LEU A 65 5.07 11.54 12.73
CA LEU A 65 5.94 11.37 11.57
C LEU A 65 7.24 10.65 11.97
N GLU A 66 7.80 10.96 13.13
CA GLU A 66 8.99 10.27 13.63
C GLU A 66 8.75 8.78 13.87
N THR A 67 7.52 8.39 14.18
CA THR A 67 7.16 6.98 14.34
C THR A 67 7.04 6.28 12.99
N ILE A 68 6.50 6.96 12.00
CA ILE A 68 6.20 6.38 10.68
C ILE A 68 7.41 6.36 9.76
N ALA A 69 8.22 7.41 9.75
CA ALA A 69 9.30 7.58 8.78
C ALA A 69 10.29 6.39 8.75
N PRO A 70 10.77 5.86 9.89
CA PRO A 70 11.67 4.71 9.84
C PRO A 70 11.05 3.48 9.18
N ILE A 71 9.74 3.30 9.33
CA ILE A 71 9.02 2.19 8.71
C ILE A 71 8.97 2.37 7.19
N LEU A 72 8.69 3.58 6.72
CA LEU A 72 8.62 3.89 5.30
C LEU A 72 10.01 3.80 4.64
N ASP A 73 11.05 4.10 5.39
CA ASP A 73 12.43 4.05 4.87
C ASP A 73 13.01 2.64 4.88
N SER A 74 12.34 1.69 5.51
CA SER A 74 12.78 0.30 5.51
C SER A 74 12.69 -0.29 4.11
N ALA A 75 13.59 -1.23 3.79
CA ALA A 75 13.60 -1.88 2.49
C ALA A 75 12.31 -2.67 2.26
N THR A 76 11.75 -3.24 3.31
CA THR A 76 10.51 -4.01 3.25
C THR A 76 9.65 -3.73 4.48
N GLN A 77 8.34 -3.93 4.33
CA GLN A 77 7.38 -3.79 5.42
C GLN A 77 6.45 -4.99 5.42
N THR A 78 5.94 -5.35 6.61
CA THR A 78 4.89 -6.35 6.75
C THR A 78 3.57 -5.63 6.97
N VAL A 79 2.63 -5.79 6.04
CA VAL A 79 1.33 -5.12 6.08
C VAL A 79 0.26 -6.15 6.38
N LYS A 80 -0.53 -5.90 7.42
CA LYS A 80 -1.73 -6.68 7.73
C LYS A 80 -2.93 -5.77 7.46
N TYR A 81 -3.84 -6.24 6.62
CA TYR A 81 -5.00 -5.44 6.24
C TYR A 81 -6.23 -6.32 6.08
N TYR A 82 -7.41 -5.69 6.17
CA TYR A 82 -8.66 -6.39 5.90
C TYR A 82 -8.92 -6.39 4.40
N ASP A 83 -8.88 -7.58 3.81
CA ASP A 83 -9.12 -7.74 2.37
C ASP A 83 -10.61 -7.94 2.14
N THR A 84 -11.27 -6.90 1.61
CA THR A 84 -12.70 -6.94 1.35
C THR A 84 -13.09 -7.96 0.28
N THR A 85 -12.15 -8.33 -0.59
CA THR A 85 -12.42 -9.35 -1.61
C THR A 85 -12.43 -10.75 -1.04
N LYS A 86 -11.81 -10.96 0.11
CA LYS A 86 -11.77 -12.25 0.81
C LYS A 86 -12.60 -12.27 2.09
N GLY A 87 -13.00 -11.10 2.58
CA GLY A 87 -13.71 -10.99 3.84
C GLY A 87 -12.89 -11.41 5.05
N ALA A 88 -11.58 -11.25 5.00
CA ALA A 88 -10.67 -11.67 6.06
C ALA A 88 -9.42 -10.82 6.10
N TYR A 89 -8.72 -10.85 7.24
CA TYR A 89 -7.42 -10.19 7.35
C TYR A 89 -6.35 -10.97 6.60
N VAL A 90 -5.50 -10.25 5.90
CA VAL A 90 -4.40 -10.83 5.12
C VAL A 90 -3.12 -10.10 5.50
N THR A 91 -2.03 -10.86 5.58
CA THR A 91 -0.70 -10.31 5.83
C THR A 91 0.16 -10.48 4.58
N MET A 92 0.85 -9.42 4.18
CA MET A 92 1.75 -9.50 3.03
C MET A 92 3.04 -8.74 3.30
N SER A 93 4.12 -9.18 2.63
CA SER A 93 5.37 -8.46 2.62
C SER A 93 5.36 -7.46 1.47
N THR A 94 5.70 -6.22 1.75
CA THR A 94 5.62 -5.13 0.77
C THR A 94 6.93 -4.36 0.70
N TYR A 95 7.02 -3.52 -0.33
CA TYR A 95 8.00 -2.46 -0.41
C TYR A 95 7.27 -1.17 -0.79
N THR A 96 7.87 -0.03 -0.46
CA THR A 96 7.30 1.27 -0.81
C THR A 96 8.10 1.89 -1.93
N GLY A 97 7.41 2.68 -2.76
CA GLY A 97 8.09 3.57 -3.69
C GLY A 97 8.62 4.81 -2.97
N ASP A 98 9.08 5.77 -3.75
CA ASP A 98 9.53 7.05 -3.20
C ASP A 98 8.37 7.76 -2.52
N TRP A 99 8.67 8.42 -1.43
CA TRP A 99 7.65 9.19 -0.72
C TRP A 99 8.21 10.54 -0.32
N LYS A 100 7.33 11.49 -0.10
CA LYS A 100 7.73 12.84 0.27
C LYS A 100 6.71 13.45 1.22
N VAL A 101 7.18 14.38 2.06
CA VAL A 101 6.34 15.16 2.96
C VAL A 101 6.52 16.63 2.61
N THR A 102 5.42 17.35 2.44
CA THR A 102 5.47 18.80 2.28
C THR A 102 5.49 19.42 3.67
N ASN A 103 6.58 20.10 3.99
CA ASN A 103 6.77 20.73 5.29
C ASN A 103 6.70 22.24 5.16
N ARG A 104 5.88 22.87 6.01
CA ARG A 104 5.70 24.33 6.03
C ARG A 104 6.33 24.99 7.25
N GLY A 105 7.03 24.20 8.06
CA GLY A 105 7.66 24.65 9.29
C GLY A 105 7.79 23.49 10.26
N ILE A 106 8.48 23.67 11.37
CA ILE A 106 8.65 22.62 12.37
C ILE A 106 7.28 22.16 12.87
N GLY A 107 7.00 20.88 12.73
CA GLY A 107 5.70 20.32 13.12
C GLY A 107 4.55 20.63 12.18
N GLN A 108 4.79 21.31 11.06
CA GLN A 108 3.78 21.68 10.08
C GLN A 108 3.87 20.80 8.85
N ASN A 109 3.56 19.52 9.02
CA ASN A 109 3.63 18.54 7.94
C ASN A 109 2.28 18.36 7.29
N GLU A 110 2.22 18.56 5.98
CA GLU A 110 1.00 18.32 5.21
C GLU A 110 0.79 16.81 4.99
N GLY A 111 -0.43 16.44 4.63
CA GLY A 111 -0.73 15.06 4.27
C GLY A 111 0.04 14.62 3.02
N PHE A 112 0.26 13.33 2.90
CA PHE A 112 1.02 12.77 1.78
C PHE A 112 0.50 11.37 1.46
N SER A 113 0.94 10.83 0.33
CA SER A 113 0.54 9.50 -0.12
C SER A 113 1.74 8.59 -0.25
N VAL A 114 1.56 7.32 0.12
CA VAL A 114 2.58 6.29 -0.03
C VAL A 114 1.93 5.04 -0.59
N SER A 115 2.59 4.38 -1.54
CA SER A 115 2.11 3.12 -2.12
C SER A 115 2.88 1.95 -1.51
N PHE A 116 2.15 0.97 -1.01
CA PHE A 116 2.72 -0.28 -0.50
C PHE A 116 2.44 -1.37 -1.52
N ILE A 117 3.48 -1.91 -2.12
CA ILE A 117 3.37 -2.86 -3.23
C ILE A 117 3.80 -4.24 -2.75
N ALA A 118 2.99 -5.26 -3.01
CA ALA A 118 3.29 -6.62 -2.60
C ALA A 118 4.55 -7.13 -3.29
N ARG A 119 5.42 -7.80 -2.54
CA ARG A 119 6.64 -8.41 -3.06
C ARG A 119 6.38 -9.77 -3.68
N LYS A 120 5.28 -10.42 -3.30
CA LYS A 120 4.91 -11.75 -3.78
C LYS A 120 3.47 -11.72 -4.27
N ARG A 121 3.16 -12.62 -5.20
CA ARG A 121 1.78 -12.75 -5.69
C ARG A 121 0.83 -13.14 -4.55
N ARG A 122 -0.42 -12.74 -4.70
CA ARG A 122 -1.48 -13.11 -3.78
C ARG A 122 -1.75 -14.62 -3.89
N GLU A 123 -1.85 -15.26 -2.76
CA GLU A 123 -2.22 -16.66 -2.70
C GLU A 123 -3.72 -16.89 -2.88
#